data_ab6fa330c9287a11e1507d49b5089890
#
_entry.id   ab6fa330c9287a11e1507d49b5089890
#
_cell.length_a   1.000
_cell.length_b   1.000
_cell.length_c   1.000
_cell.angle_alpha   90.00
_cell.angle_beta   90.00
_cell.angle_gamma   90.00
#
_symmetry.space_group_name_H-M   'P 1'
#
loop_
_entity.id
_entity.type
_entity.pdbx_description
1 polymer ?
#
loop_
_entity_poly.entity_id
_entity_poly.type
_entity_poly.pdbx_seq_one_letter_code
_entity_poly.pdbx_strand_id
1 'polypeptide(L)'
;MMHKPFPKDFLWGASTSAYQVEGAAQEDGKKLSQQDVINKDSYKVYGFATAEVASDQYHHYKEDVALMKEMGFKAYRFSIAWSRVFPDGTGPVNEKGLQYYRDLIDELCANGIEPIVTLYHYDLPWALVERYGGWLDRRVVADFEAYARCII
;
A
#
# COMPACT_ATOMS: atom_id res chain seq x y z
N MET A 1 -12.66 -10.78 37.50
CA MET A 1 -11.90 -9.58 37.10
C MET A 1 -12.85 -8.69 36.31
N MET A 2 -13.04 -7.43 36.74
CA MET A 2 -13.85 -6.48 35.95
C MET A 2 -13.01 -6.04 34.74
N HIS A 3 -13.45 -6.41 33.54
CA HIS A 3 -12.86 -5.89 32.31
C HIS A 3 -13.15 -4.38 32.22
N LYS A 4 -12.10 -3.57 32.18
CA LYS A 4 -12.26 -2.14 31.87
C LYS A 4 -12.71 -2.02 30.40
N PRO A 5 -13.77 -1.29 30.10
CA PRO A 5 -14.15 -1.04 28.71
C PRO A 5 -13.09 -0.19 28.02
N PHE A 6 -13.02 -0.30 26.70
CA PHE A 6 -12.20 0.61 25.89
C PHE A 6 -12.70 2.06 26.05
N PRO A 7 -11.82 3.05 25.87
CA PRO A 7 -12.22 4.46 25.79
C PRO A 7 -13.33 4.66 24.75
N LYS A 8 -14.19 5.65 24.97
CA LYS A 8 -15.32 5.93 24.06
C LYS A 8 -14.87 6.40 22.67
N ASP A 9 -13.68 7.00 22.59
CA ASP A 9 -13.01 7.51 21.39
C ASP A 9 -12.02 6.49 20.79
N PHE A 10 -12.03 5.24 21.24
CA PHE A 10 -11.19 4.20 20.69
C PHE A 10 -11.57 3.87 19.24
N LEU A 11 -10.59 3.95 18.35
CA LEU A 11 -10.79 3.70 16.92
C LEU A 11 -10.69 2.19 16.61
N TRP A 12 -11.82 1.57 16.40
CA TRP A 12 -11.87 0.19 15.90
C TRP A 12 -11.66 0.17 14.40
N GLY A 13 -10.75 -0.67 13.92
CA GLY A 13 -10.44 -0.74 12.51
C GLY A 13 -9.64 -1.98 12.14
N ALA A 14 -9.19 -2.02 10.90
CA ALA A 14 -8.35 -3.07 10.36
C ALA A 14 -7.18 -2.48 9.58
N SER A 15 -6.27 -3.36 9.14
CA SER A 15 -5.12 -2.96 8.35
C SER A 15 -4.84 -3.93 7.21
N THR A 16 -4.35 -3.39 6.10
CA THR A 16 -3.83 -4.13 4.96
C THR A 16 -2.47 -3.57 4.55
N SER A 17 -1.88 -4.16 3.51
CA SER A 17 -0.74 -3.58 2.81
C SER A 17 -0.95 -3.65 1.29
N ALA A 18 -0.38 -2.69 0.57
CA ALA A 18 -0.52 -2.55 -0.87
C ALA A 18 -0.27 -3.87 -1.62
N TYR A 19 0.87 -4.50 -1.38
CA TYR A 19 1.24 -5.76 -2.02
C TYR A 19 0.21 -6.88 -1.79
N GLN A 20 -0.43 -6.92 -0.61
CA GLN A 20 -1.34 -8.01 -0.23
C GLN A 20 -2.74 -7.88 -0.82
N VAL A 21 -3.18 -6.66 -1.14
CA VAL A 21 -4.60 -6.44 -1.49
C VAL A 21 -4.83 -5.71 -2.81
N GLU A 22 -3.93 -4.84 -3.25
CA GLU A 22 -4.21 -3.97 -4.38
C GLU A 22 -4.43 -4.71 -5.70
N GLY A 23 -3.56 -5.68 -6.02
CA GLY A 23 -3.51 -6.22 -7.37
C GLY A 23 -3.02 -5.18 -8.38
N ALA A 24 -3.52 -5.24 -9.62
CA ALA A 24 -3.15 -4.30 -10.69
C ALA A 24 -1.63 -4.10 -10.80
N ALA A 25 -0.88 -5.21 -10.73
CA ALA A 25 0.57 -5.23 -10.46
C ALA A 25 1.41 -4.50 -11.53
N GLN A 26 0.88 -4.36 -12.75
CA GLN A 26 1.55 -3.67 -13.87
C GLN A 26 0.64 -2.67 -14.56
N GLU A 27 -0.47 -2.29 -13.92
CA GLU A 27 -1.41 -1.34 -14.50
C GLU A 27 -1.05 0.10 -14.16
N ASP A 28 -1.50 1.01 -15.01
CA ASP A 28 -1.37 2.44 -14.86
C ASP A 28 0.06 2.92 -14.53
N GLY A 29 1.05 2.21 -15.08
CA GLY A 29 2.46 2.58 -14.96
C GLY A 29 3.17 2.05 -13.70
N LYS A 30 2.50 1.29 -12.81
CA LYS A 30 3.18 0.61 -11.70
C LYS A 30 4.24 -0.33 -12.25
N LYS A 31 5.42 -0.35 -11.61
CA LYS A 31 6.49 -1.32 -11.88
C LYS A 31 6.67 -2.30 -10.72
N LEU A 32 7.56 -3.26 -10.92
CA LEU A 32 7.82 -4.31 -9.96
C LEU A 32 8.39 -3.79 -8.65
N SER A 33 7.94 -4.37 -7.57
CA SER A 33 8.56 -4.27 -6.25
C SER A 33 9.49 -5.46 -5.99
N GLN A 34 10.27 -5.34 -4.93
CA GLN A 34 11.09 -6.45 -4.43
C GLN A 34 10.24 -7.69 -4.12
N GLN A 35 9.02 -7.52 -3.61
CA GLN A 35 8.12 -8.62 -3.29
C GLN A 35 7.64 -9.36 -4.54
N ASP A 36 7.36 -8.63 -5.62
CA ASP A 36 6.96 -9.23 -6.89
C ASP A 36 8.05 -10.16 -7.43
N VAL A 37 9.33 -9.73 -7.33
CA VAL A 37 10.47 -10.51 -7.83
C VAL A 37 10.76 -11.72 -6.93
N ILE A 38 10.79 -11.53 -5.60
CA ILE A 38 11.13 -12.61 -4.66
C ILE A 38 10.04 -13.71 -4.67
N ASN A 39 8.79 -13.33 -4.82
CA ASN A 39 7.68 -14.27 -4.72
C ASN A 39 7.32 -14.94 -6.05
N LYS A 40 7.73 -14.37 -7.18
CA LYS A 40 7.39 -14.90 -8.51
C LYS A 40 7.72 -16.38 -8.70
N ASP A 41 8.90 -16.80 -8.22
CA ASP A 41 9.40 -18.16 -8.38
C ASP A 41 9.54 -18.89 -7.02
N SER A 42 8.89 -18.39 -5.97
CA SER A 42 9.05 -18.93 -4.62
C SER A 42 8.16 -20.15 -4.40
N TYR A 43 8.78 -21.33 -4.35
CA TYR A 43 8.11 -22.56 -3.89
C TYR A 43 7.61 -22.47 -2.43
N LYS A 44 8.02 -21.44 -1.70
CA LYS A 44 7.56 -21.15 -0.32
C LYS A 44 6.18 -20.50 -0.28
N VAL A 45 5.73 -19.95 -1.39
CA VAL A 45 4.38 -19.38 -1.50
C VAL A 45 3.44 -20.53 -1.87
N TYR A 46 2.44 -20.76 -1.04
CA TYR A 46 1.48 -21.85 -1.24
C TYR A 46 0.79 -21.75 -2.60
N GLY A 47 0.85 -22.81 -3.39
CA GLY A 47 0.21 -22.87 -4.71
C GLY A 47 0.79 -21.91 -5.75
N PHE A 48 2.00 -21.37 -5.53
CA PHE A 48 2.60 -20.35 -6.39
C PHE A 48 1.72 -19.09 -6.54
N ALA A 49 0.94 -18.78 -5.51
CA ALA A 49 0.10 -17.60 -5.51
C ALA A 49 0.94 -16.32 -5.69
N THR A 50 0.45 -15.40 -6.52
CA THR A 50 1.07 -14.11 -6.77
C THR A 50 0.15 -12.98 -6.30
N ALA A 51 0.70 -11.79 -6.14
CA ALA A 51 -0.09 -10.59 -5.83
C ALA A 51 -0.52 -9.82 -7.10
N GLU A 52 -0.47 -10.46 -8.27
CA GLU A 52 -0.83 -9.79 -9.53
C GLU A 52 -2.28 -9.29 -9.53
N VAL A 53 -3.17 -10.09 -8.96
CA VAL A 53 -4.59 -9.72 -8.78
C VAL A 53 -4.91 -9.48 -7.31
N ALA A 54 -4.39 -10.33 -6.40
CA ALA A 54 -4.64 -10.25 -4.96
C ALA A 54 -6.14 -10.20 -4.63
N SER A 55 -6.59 -9.23 -3.82
CA SER A 55 -8.00 -8.93 -3.58
C SER A 55 -8.56 -7.90 -4.55
N ASP A 56 -7.76 -7.45 -5.49
CA ASP A 56 -8.12 -6.48 -6.53
C ASP A 56 -8.70 -5.15 -5.98
N GLN A 57 -8.19 -4.71 -4.83
CA GLN A 57 -8.65 -3.48 -4.20
C GLN A 57 -8.45 -2.26 -5.11
N TYR A 58 -7.46 -2.30 -6.00
CA TYR A 58 -7.23 -1.21 -6.95
C TYR A 58 -8.48 -0.87 -7.77
N HIS A 59 -9.24 -1.88 -8.18
CA HIS A 59 -10.48 -1.71 -8.95
C HIS A 59 -11.73 -1.64 -8.06
N HIS A 60 -11.69 -2.24 -6.85
CA HIS A 60 -12.86 -2.44 -5.99
C HIS A 60 -12.84 -1.62 -4.69
N TYR A 61 -11.94 -0.62 -4.55
CA TYR A 61 -11.78 0.12 -3.30
C TYR A 61 -13.08 0.76 -2.77
N LYS A 62 -13.99 1.20 -3.65
CA LYS A 62 -15.27 1.78 -3.24
C LYS A 62 -16.19 0.74 -2.56
N GLU A 63 -16.24 -0.45 -3.14
CA GLU A 63 -17.01 -1.57 -2.59
C GLU A 63 -16.40 -2.03 -1.26
N ASP A 64 -15.07 -2.12 -1.20
CA ASP A 64 -14.35 -2.47 0.02
C ASP A 64 -14.60 -1.46 1.14
N VAL A 65 -14.55 -0.15 0.84
CA VAL A 65 -14.84 0.91 1.83
C VAL A 65 -16.30 0.87 2.28
N ALA A 66 -17.23 0.57 1.39
CA ALA A 66 -18.63 0.40 1.75
C ALA A 66 -18.81 -0.77 2.73
N LEU A 67 -18.16 -1.90 2.49
CA LEU A 67 -18.15 -3.05 3.41
C LEU A 67 -17.52 -2.70 4.76
N MET A 68 -16.39 -1.99 4.78
CA MET A 68 -15.75 -1.51 6.01
C MET A 68 -16.70 -0.64 6.84
N LYS A 69 -17.45 0.25 6.18
CA LYS A 69 -18.46 1.08 6.82
C LYS A 69 -19.60 0.22 7.42
N GLU A 70 -20.10 -0.76 6.67
CA GLU A 70 -21.14 -1.69 7.16
C GLU A 70 -20.64 -2.48 8.38
N MET A 71 -19.38 -2.90 8.37
CA MET A 71 -18.72 -3.56 9.51
C MET A 71 -18.48 -2.62 10.71
N GLY A 72 -18.69 -1.32 10.56
CA GLY A 72 -18.56 -0.33 11.62
C GLY A 72 -17.12 0.14 11.88
N PHE A 73 -16.21 -0.02 10.94
CA PHE A 73 -14.83 0.47 11.07
C PHE A 73 -14.81 1.99 11.27
N LYS A 74 -13.89 2.44 12.12
CA LYS A 74 -13.62 3.84 12.42
C LYS A 74 -12.26 4.29 11.91
N ALA A 75 -11.37 3.34 11.64
CA ALA A 75 -10.06 3.60 11.05
C ALA A 75 -9.68 2.46 10.10
N TYR A 76 -8.93 2.79 9.07
CA TYR A 76 -8.34 1.82 8.16
C TYR A 76 -6.89 2.18 7.88
N ARG A 77 -5.96 1.31 8.28
CA ARG A 77 -4.55 1.46 7.96
C ARG A 77 -4.23 0.70 6.68
N PHE A 78 -3.63 1.38 5.73
CA PHE A 78 -3.14 0.80 4.48
C PHE A 78 -1.74 1.33 4.15
N SER A 79 -1.04 0.66 3.27
CA SER A 79 0.25 1.16 2.79
C SER A 79 0.14 1.67 1.36
N ILE A 80 1.06 2.57 1.00
CA ILE A 80 1.23 3.06 -0.37
C ILE A 80 2.35 2.26 -1.03
N ALA A 81 2.10 1.67 -2.20
CA ALA A 81 3.12 1.03 -3.01
C ALA A 81 4.03 2.11 -3.62
N TRP A 82 5.26 2.21 -3.13
CA TRP A 82 6.23 3.17 -3.63
C TRP A 82 6.43 3.03 -5.15
N SER A 83 6.49 1.81 -5.68
CA SER A 83 6.61 1.54 -7.12
C SER A 83 5.38 1.90 -7.95
N ARG A 84 4.22 2.18 -7.33
CA ARG A 84 3.04 2.72 -8.00
C ARG A 84 3.15 4.24 -8.18
N VAL A 85 3.73 4.93 -7.20
CA VAL A 85 3.90 6.40 -7.23
C VAL A 85 5.18 6.80 -7.96
N PHE A 86 6.28 6.12 -7.71
CA PHE A 86 7.55 6.28 -8.43
C PHE A 86 7.96 4.94 -9.02
N PRO A 87 7.60 4.63 -10.28
CA PRO A 87 7.84 3.32 -10.89
C PRO A 87 9.30 2.86 -10.86
N ASP A 88 10.24 3.79 -10.99
CA ASP A 88 11.68 3.54 -10.90
C ASP A 88 12.28 3.86 -9.51
N GLY A 89 11.41 4.05 -8.52
CA GLY A 89 11.76 4.44 -7.16
C GLY A 89 12.14 5.91 -7.00
N THR A 90 12.46 6.58 -8.10
CA THR A 90 12.85 8.00 -8.21
C THR A 90 12.40 8.56 -9.55
N GLY A 91 12.58 9.87 -9.77
CA GLY A 91 12.26 10.52 -11.04
C GLY A 91 10.84 11.06 -11.10
N PRO A 92 10.16 11.01 -12.25
CA PRO A 92 8.83 11.58 -12.38
C PRO A 92 7.78 10.79 -11.59
N VAL A 93 6.85 11.53 -10.99
CA VAL A 93 5.69 10.97 -10.29
C VAL A 93 4.76 10.31 -11.31
N ASN A 94 4.26 9.14 -10.98
CA ASN A 94 3.17 8.51 -11.71
C ASN A 94 1.83 9.06 -11.18
N GLU A 95 1.28 10.05 -11.86
CA GLU A 95 0.07 10.75 -11.43
C GLU A 95 -1.14 9.82 -11.30
N LYS A 96 -1.26 8.77 -12.13
CA LYS A 96 -2.35 7.81 -12.02
C LYS A 96 -2.25 7.00 -10.72
N GLY A 97 -1.03 6.58 -10.37
CA GLY A 97 -0.79 5.87 -9.12
C GLY A 97 -1.06 6.74 -7.90
N LEU A 98 -0.66 8.02 -7.95
CA LEU A 98 -0.93 8.97 -6.87
C LEU A 98 -2.43 9.28 -6.76
N GLN A 99 -3.14 9.39 -7.89
CA GLN A 99 -4.57 9.65 -7.90
C GLN A 99 -5.37 8.51 -7.26
N TYR A 100 -5.00 7.26 -7.50
CA TYR A 100 -5.64 6.12 -6.82
C TYR A 100 -5.64 6.26 -5.30
N TYR A 101 -4.51 6.67 -4.70
CA TYR A 101 -4.45 6.85 -3.25
C TYR A 101 -5.24 8.05 -2.76
N ARG A 102 -5.29 9.14 -3.53
CA ARG A 102 -6.18 10.27 -3.24
C ARG A 102 -7.64 9.85 -3.23
N ASP A 103 -8.05 9.11 -4.26
CA ASP A 103 -9.42 8.63 -4.38
C ASP A 103 -9.80 7.66 -3.24
N LEU A 104 -8.88 6.76 -2.84
CA LEU A 104 -9.08 5.88 -1.70
C LEU A 104 -9.22 6.65 -0.38
N ILE A 105 -8.38 7.65 -0.15
CA ILE A 105 -8.44 8.50 1.05
C ILE A 105 -9.75 9.29 1.09
N ASP A 106 -10.12 9.90 -0.02
CA ASP A 106 -11.37 10.66 -0.13
C ASP A 106 -12.58 9.77 0.13
N GLU A 107 -12.61 8.55 -0.41
CA GLU A 107 -13.68 7.59 -0.19
C GLU A 107 -13.76 7.17 1.29
N LEU A 108 -12.63 6.89 1.95
CA LEU A 108 -12.57 6.58 3.37
C LEU A 108 -13.14 7.74 4.21
N CYS A 109 -12.66 8.95 3.96
CA CYS A 109 -13.12 10.15 4.67
C CYS A 109 -14.62 10.41 4.46
N ALA A 110 -15.13 10.26 3.24
CA ALA A 110 -16.54 10.40 2.92
C ALA A 110 -17.43 9.39 3.67
N ASN A 111 -16.88 8.23 4.01
CA ASN A 111 -17.55 7.19 4.78
C ASN A 111 -17.31 7.25 6.30
N GLY A 112 -16.59 8.28 6.79
CA GLY A 112 -16.32 8.49 8.21
C GLY A 112 -15.32 7.50 8.79
N ILE A 113 -14.40 6.99 7.96
CA ILE A 113 -13.31 6.09 8.32
C ILE A 113 -12.01 6.88 8.27
N GLU A 114 -11.28 6.92 9.38
CA GLU A 114 -9.99 7.60 9.49
C GLU A 114 -8.91 6.85 8.70
N PRO A 115 -8.28 7.44 7.67
CA PRO A 115 -7.19 6.81 6.93
C PRO A 115 -5.88 6.90 7.72
N ILE A 116 -5.23 5.76 7.92
CA ILE A 116 -3.90 5.68 8.56
C ILE A 116 -2.91 5.20 7.51
N VAL A 117 -2.14 6.12 6.96
CA VAL A 117 -1.22 5.84 5.86
C VAL A 117 0.11 5.30 6.36
N THR A 118 0.54 4.17 5.78
CA THR A 118 1.87 3.60 5.95
C THR A 118 2.68 3.86 4.67
N LEU A 119 3.76 4.61 4.76
CA LEU A 119 4.55 5.00 3.59
C LEU A 119 5.27 3.82 2.93
N TYR A 120 5.65 2.81 3.68
CA TYR A 120 6.40 1.67 3.18
C TYR A 120 6.09 0.39 3.94
N HIS A 121 5.80 -0.71 3.22
CA HIS A 121 5.51 -2.01 3.82
C HIS A 121 6.20 -3.17 3.07
N TYR A 122 7.55 -3.15 3.04
CA TYR A 122 8.43 -4.17 2.46
C TYR A 122 8.38 -4.33 0.92
N ASP A 123 7.73 -3.45 0.21
CA ASP A 123 7.53 -3.47 -1.25
C ASP A 123 8.40 -2.42 -1.96
N LEU A 124 9.72 -2.45 -1.68
CA LEU A 124 10.69 -1.54 -2.28
C LEU A 124 10.67 -1.64 -3.81
N PRO A 125 10.68 -0.52 -4.56
CA PRO A 125 10.80 -0.55 -6.00
C PRO A 125 12.01 -1.37 -6.45
N TRP A 126 11.80 -2.37 -7.31
CA TRP A 126 12.86 -3.26 -7.75
C TRP A 126 14.02 -2.51 -8.43
N ALA A 127 13.72 -1.44 -9.14
CA ALA A 127 14.72 -0.59 -9.77
C ALA A 127 15.77 -0.03 -8.78
N LEU A 128 15.41 0.21 -7.53
CA LEU A 128 16.36 0.65 -6.49
C LEU A 128 17.25 -0.51 -6.02
N VAL A 129 16.70 -1.74 -6.00
CA VAL A 129 17.48 -2.94 -5.69
C VAL A 129 18.53 -3.18 -6.79
N GLU A 130 18.13 -3.13 -8.06
CA GLU A 130 19.03 -3.31 -9.20
C GLU A 130 20.09 -2.22 -9.27
N ARG A 131 19.72 -0.97 -8.99
CA ARG A 131 20.61 0.18 -9.11
C ARG A 131 21.72 0.19 -8.07
N TYR A 132 21.42 -0.18 -6.83
CA TYR A 132 22.38 -0.06 -5.72
C TYR A 132 22.12 -0.99 -4.52
N GLY A 133 21.26 -1.99 -4.65
CA GLY A 133 20.96 -2.91 -3.54
C GLY A 133 19.89 -2.43 -2.55
N GLY A 134 19.16 -1.38 -2.87
CA GLY A 134 18.06 -0.89 -2.04
C GLY A 134 18.51 -0.47 -0.64
N TRP A 135 17.93 -1.07 0.41
CA TRP A 135 18.23 -0.74 1.82
C TRP A 135 19.67 -1.04 2.27
N LEU A 136 20.47 -1.73 1.46
CA LEU A 136 21.88 -1.98 1.76
C LEU A 136 22.77 -0.76 1.48
N ASP A 137 22.27 0.26 0.78
CA ASP A 137 22.99 1.47 0.43
C ASP A 137 22.30 2.72 1.00
N ARG A 138 23.09 3.67 1.52
CA ARG A 138 22.56 4.90 2.11
C ARG A 138 21.86 5.83 1.11
N ARG A 139 22.03 5.64 -0.19
CA ARG A 139 21.30 6.39 -1.24
C ARG A 139 19.79 6.25 -1.09
N VAL A 140 19.32 5.12 -0.59
CA VAL A 140 17.89 4.89 -0.34
C VAL A 140 17.26 5.91 0.62
N VAL A 141 18.05 6.50 1.51
CA VAL A 141 17.55 7.50 2.48
C VAL A 141 17.05 8.75 1.77
N ALA A 142 17.86 9.25 0.78
CA ALA A 142 17.47 10.41 -0.01
C ALA A 142 16.28 10.10 -0.94
N ASP A 143 16.28 8.90 -1.54
CA ASP A 143 15.20 8.45 -2.41
C ASP A 143 13.89 8.27 -1.63
N PHE A 144 13.98 7.71 -0.40
CA PHE A 144 12.82 7.59 0.49
C PHE A 144 12.30 8.95 0.98
N GLU A 145 13.22 9.88 1.30
CA GLU A 145 12.83 11.24 1.67
C GLU A 145 12.06 11.94 0.54
N ALA A 146 12.54 11.83 -0.69
CA ALA A 146 11.88 12.41 -1.86
C ALA A 146 10.48 11.80 -2.07
N TYR A 147 10.36 10.47 -1.95
CA TYR A 147 9.10 9.77 -1.98
C TYR A 147 8.14 10.24 -0.87
N ALA A 148 8.61 10.25 0.38
CA ALA A 148 7.79 10.67 1.52
C ALA A 148 7.27 12.09 1.36
N ARG A 149 8.10 13.03 0.90
CA ARG A 149 7.70 14.42 0.63
C ARG A 149 6.65 14.56 -0.47
N CYS A 150 6.57 13.61 -1.39
CA CYS A 150 5.55 13.59 -2.43
C CYS A 150 4.19 13.16 -1.88
N ILE A 151 4.18 12.31 -0.86
CA ILE A 151 2.95 11.73 -0.28
C ILE A 151 2.35 12.65 0.80
N ILE A 152 3.21 13.32 1.59
CA ILE A 152 2.81 14.21 2.70
C ILE A 152 2.56 15.63 2.19
#